data_f11124583741bb3c93a4a7d75de75b9b
#
_entry.id   f11124583741bb3c93a4a7d75de75b9b
#
_cell.length_a   1.000
_cell.length_b   1.000
_cell.length_c   1.000
_cell.angle_alpha   90.00
_cell.angle_beta   90.00
_cell.angle_gamma   90.00
#
_symmetry.space_group_name_H-M   'P 1'
#
loop_
_entity.id
_entity.type
_entity.pdbx_description
1 polymer ?
#
loop_
_entity_poly.entity_id
_entity_poly.type
_entity_poly.pdbx_seq_one_letter_code
_entity_poly.pdbx_strand_id
1 'polypeptide(L)' 'MNIYHQQTKGDRSYFEWGDNMQITRKGKGEIAMTESELVDFFDVTWRKLNYCLQLLL' A
#
# COMPACT_ATOMS: atom_id res chain seq x y z
N MET A 1 -8.83 -20.19 11.28
CA MET A 1 -8.24 -19.94 11.05
C MET A 1 -7.76 -19.45 10.61
N ASN A 2 -7.46 -19.18 10.75
CA ASN A 2 -7.09 -18.64 10.09
C ASN A 2 -5.87 -18.77 9.58
N ILE A 3 -5.70 -19.38 8.87
CA ILE A 3 -4.61 -19.67 8.20
C ILE A 3 -3.96 -18.56 7.63
N TYR A 4 -4.64 -17.57 7.35
CA TYR A 4 -4.11 -16.43 6.79
C TYR A 4 -3.16 -15.78 7.66
N HIS A 5 -3.28 -16.01 8.89
CA HIS A 5 -2.39 -15.40 9.73
C HIS A 5 -1.04 -15.92 9.61
N GLN A 6 -0.88 -17.00 8.97
CA GLN A 6 0.40 -17.59 8.79
C GLN A 6 1.26 -16.75 7.94
N GLN A 7 0.69 -15.87 7.16
CA GLN A 7 1.48 -15.03 6.34
C GLN A 7 2.07 -13.97 7.19
N THR A 8 3.31 -14.06 7.44
CA THR A 8 3.95 -13.08 8.27
C THR A 8 4.48 -12.01 7.39
N LYS A 9 4.79 -10.89 7.98
CA LYS A 9 5.29 -9.78 7.24
C LYS A 9 6.62 -10.07 6.61
N GLY A 10 7.36 -10.99 7.14
CA GLY A 10 8.65 -11.31 6.58
C GLY A 10 8.59 -12.10 5.30
N ASP A 11 7.43 -12.73 5.04
CA ASP A 11 7.29 -13.59 3.88
C ASP A 11 6.54 -12.97 2.74
N ARG A 12 6.29 -11.70 2.80
CA ARG A 12 5.57 -11.04 1.71
C ARG A 12 6.08 -9.62 1.58
N SER A 13 5.79 -9.02 0.44
CA SER A 13 6.10 -7.60 0.27
C SER A 13 4.82 -6.87 -0.12
N TYR A 14 4.82 -5.59 0.09
CA TYR A 14 3.66 -4.77 -0.16
C TYR A 14 4.11 -3.35 -0.46
N PHE A 15 3.21 -2.57 -1.05
CA PHE A 15 3.53 -1.19 -1.37
C PHE A 15 2.95 -0.27 -0.32
N GLU A 16 3.64 0.82 -0.07
CA GLU A 16 3.22 1.77 0.93
C GLU A 16 3.66 3.15 0.50
N TRP A 17 2.86 4.16 0.81
CA TRP A 17 3.23 5.52 0.49
C TRP A 17 4.21 6.04 1.54
N GLY A 18 5.30 6.61 1.06
CA GLY A 18 6.28 7.22 1.93
C GLY A 18 5.94 8.68 2.21
N ASP A 19 6.73 9.28 3.06
CA ASP A 19 6.49 10.66 3.48
C ASP A 19 6.72 11.67 2.37
N ASN A 20 7.52 11.30 1.38
CA ASN A 20 7.84 12.23 0.31
C ASN A 20 7.00 12.00 -0.93
N MET A 21 5.83 11.46 -0.75
CA MET A 21 4.88 11.19 -1.83
C MET A 21 5.42 10.20 -2.86
N GLN A 22 6.22 9.27 -2.40
CA GLN A 22 6.72 8.20 -3.26
C GLN A 22 6.21 6.88 -2.74
N ILE A 23 5.99 5.96 -3.66
CA ILE A 23 5.57 4.62 -3.29
C ILE A 23 6.80 3.79 -3.01
N THR A 24 6.80 3.11 -1.88
CA THR A 24 7.93 2.31 -1.45
C THR A 24 7.50 0.86 -1.31
N ARG A 25 8.37 -0.04 -1.72
CA ARG A 25 8.11 -1.45 -1.51
C ARG A 25 8.73 -1.87 -0.19
N LYS A 26 7.92 -2.52 0.63
CA LYS A 26 8.35 -2.99 1.94
C LYS A 26 8.27 -4.49 1.99
N GLY A 27 9.05 -5.09 2.87
CA GLY A 27 8.97 -6.52 3.09
C GLY A 27 9.84 -7.30 2.12
N LYS A 28 9.63 -8.61 2.10
CA LYS A 28 10.40 -9.51 1.28
C LYS A 28 9.47 -10.43 0.52
N GLY A 29 10.00 -11.04 -0.51
CA GLY A 29 9.23 -12.03 -1.25
C GLY A 29 8.30 -11.44 -2.25
N GLU A 30 7.32 -12.22 -2.63
CA GLU A 30 6.37 -11.79 -3.63
C GLU A 30 5.43 -10.74 -3.09
N ILE A 31 4.93 -9.91 -3.97
CA ILE A 31 3.96 -8.91 -3.57
C ILE A 31 2.68 -9.63 -3.17
N ALA A 32 2.24 -9.36 -1.97
CA ALA A 32 1.02 -9.97 -1.46
C ALA A 32 0.39 -9.00 -0.47
N MET A 33 -0.68 -8.36 -0.87
CA MET A 33 -1.37 -7.41 -0.02
C MET A 33 -2.78 -7.91 0.24
N THR A 34 -3.24 -7.73 1.47
CA THR A 34 -4.60 -8.10 1.81
C THR A 34 -5.56 -7.13 1.16
N GLU A 35 -6.81 -7.53 1.09
CA GLU A 35 -7.84 -6.69 0.52
C GLU A 35 -7.90 -5.35 1.26
N SER A 36 -7.81 -5.42 2.56
CA SER A 36 -7.85 -4.23 3.40
C SER A 36 -6.69 -3.30 3.09
N GLU A 37 -5.50 -3.87 2.93
CA GLU A 37 -4.33 -3.08 2.59
C GLU A 37 -4.47 -2.43 1.22
N LEU A 38 -5.05 -3.17 0.27
CA LEU A 38 -5.25 -2.62 -1.06
C LEU A 38 -6.25 -1.48 -1.05
N VAL A 39 -7.31 -1.64 -0.29
CA VAL A 39 -8.32 -0.59 -0.18
C VAL A 39 -7.68 0.68 0.39
N ASP A 40 -6.92 0.52 1.46
CA ASP A 40 -6.27 1.67 2.08
C ASP A 40 -5.27 2.32 1.14
N PHE A 41 -4.51 1.50 0.43
CA PHE A 41 -3.51 2.00 -0.49
C PHE A 41 -4.17 2.79 -1.62
N PHE A 42 -5.24 2.28 -2.18
CA PHE A 42 -5.94 2.99 -3.25
C PHE A 42 -6.63 4.25 -2.74
N ASP A 43 -7.14 4.22 -1.52
CA ASP A 43 -7.77 5.39 -0.94
C ASP A 43 -6.76 6.52 -0.78
N VAL A 44 -5.58 6.20 -0.26
CA VAL A 44 -4.54 7.20 -0.09
C VAL A 44 -4.08 7.69 -1.46
N THR A 45 -3.95 6.79 -2.42
CA THR A 45 -3.53 7.16 -3.77
C THR A 45 -4.53 8.13 -4.40
N TRP A 46 -5.82 7.84 -4.24
CA TRP A 46 -6.87 8.70 -4.77
C TRP A 46 -6.81 10.10 -4.16
N ARG A 47 -6.60 10.17 -2.86
CA ARG A 47 -6.53 11.44 -2.18
C ARG A 47 -5.33 12.25 -2.63
N LYS A 48 -4.19 11.59 -2.81
CA LYS A 48 -2.99 12.27 -3.25
C LYS A 48 -3.13 12.79 -4.67
N LEU A 49 -3.74 12.00 -5.54
CA LEU A 49 -3.97 12.43 -6.91
C LEU A 49 -4.91 13.61 -6.96
N ASN A 50 -5.97 13.56 -6.17
CA ASN A 50 -6.93 14.64 -6.13
C ASN A 50 -6.27 15.92 -5.65
N TYR A 51 -5.44 15.80 -4.65
CA TYR A 51 -4.75 16.95 -4.13
C TYR A 51 -3.82 17.55 -5.18
N CYS A 52 -3.10 16.74 -5.91
CA CYS A 52 -2.21 17.22 -6.96
C CYS A 52 -3.01 17.91 -8.07
N LEU A 53 -4.14 17.33 -8.44
CA LEU A 53 -4.96 17.94 -9.47
C LEU A 53 -5.48 19.28 -9.04
N GLN A 54 -5.84 19.41 -7.78
CA GLN A 54 -6.32 20.69 -7.28
C GLN A 54 -5.23 21.74 -7.29
N LEU A 55 -4.00 21.33 -7.02
CA LEU A 55 -2.91 22.30 -7.04
C LEU A 55 -2.60 22.77 -8.45
N LEU A 56 -2.86 21.93 -9.43
CA LEU A 56 -2.58 22.31 -10.80
C LEU A 56 -3.68 23.18 -11.40
N LEU A 57 -4.83 23.14 -10.83
CA LEU A 57 -5.92 23.94 -11.31
C LEU A 57 -5.89 25.31 -10.66
#